data_31e1d55ac043778fb0d72ef8ccc55819
#
_entry.id   31e1d55ac043778fb0d72ef8ccc55819
#
_cell.length_a   1.000
_cell.length_b   1.000
_cell.length_c   1.000
_cell.angle_alpha   90.00
_cell.angle_beta   90.00
_cell.angle_gamma   90.00
#
_symmetry.space_group_name_H-M   'P 1'
#
loop_
_entity.id
_entity.type
_entity.pdbx_description
1 polymer ?
#
loop_
_entity_poly.entity_id
_entity_poly.type
_entity_poly.pdbx_seq_one_letter_code
_entity_poly.pdbx_strand_id
1 'polypeptide(L)'
;MVGPYGAHAGSNPALSATVVSRQRPPKLGGNTFPVSPGRLYCGAVTTQVIVVNGGSSAGKSGIIRCLQAILSDPWLALGTDTMVEALPASLRGSDGGIEFAADGQVGVGPEFRALEAAWIEGIAAMARAGARVVVDEVFLGGPSSQRRWQQALDGLRVLWVGVRCDAAVAADRELARGDRAVGMAAAQAEMVHRGVTYDLEVDTTHTEAMECARAIAARVE
;
A
#
# COMPACT_ATOMS: atom_id res chain seq x y z
N MET A 1 15.72 6.37 -67.56
CA MET A 1 14.27 6.18 -67.78
C MET A 1 13.59 6.28 -66.44
N VAL A 2 12.92 7.40 -66.22
CA VAL A 2 12.31 7.76 -64.94
C VAL A 2 10.78 7.61 -65.13
N GLY A 3 10.13 6.80 -64.31
CA GLY A 3 8.67 6.69 -64.30
C GLY A 3 8.10 7.48 -63.11
N PRO A 4 6.96 8.17 -63.23
CA PRO A 4 6.49 9.12 -62.26
C PRO A 4 5.58 8.45 -61.22
N TYR A 5 5.77 8.85 -59.97
CA TYR A 5 4.86 8.54 -58.86
C TYR A 5 3.63 9.45 -58.91
N GLY A 6 2.45 8.85 -59.02
CA GLY A 6 1.17 9.54 -58.90
C GLY A 6 0.81 9.77 -57.45
N ALA A 7 0.53 11.02 -57.08
CA ALA A 7 -0.02 11.42 -55.80
C ALA A 7 -1.52 11.13 -55.77
N HIS A 8 -1.99 10.27 -54.89
CA HIS A 8 -3.40 10.16 -54.53
C HIS A 8 -3.69 11.04 -53.31
N ALA A 9 -4.40 12.14 -53.56
CA ALA A 9 -5.00 12.96 -52.52
C ALA A 9 -6.23 12.22 -51.94
N GLY A 10 -6.11 11.70 -50.74
CA GLY A 10 -7.21 11.16 -49.94
C GLY A 10 -7.92 12.30 -49.23
N SER A 11 -9.13 12.61 -49.60
CA SER A 11 -10.03 13.53 -48.91
C SER A 11 -10.46 12.97 -47.56
N ASN A 12 -10.16 13.73 -46.54
CA ASN A 12 -10.55 13.43 -45.13
C ASN A 12 -12.01 13.90 -44.94
N PRO A 13 -12.98 13.02 -44.58
CA PRO A 13 -14.33 13.49 -44.28
C PRO A 13 -14.33 14.17 -42.89
N ALA A 14 -14.81 15.41 -42.88
CA ALA A 14 -15.04 16.20 -41.68
C ALA A 14 -15.97 15.44 -40.71
N LEU A 15 -15.47 15.12 -39.55
CA LEU A 15 -16.27 14.62 -38.41
C LEU A 15 -17.16 15.78 -37.92
N SER A 16 -18.44 15.71 -38.23
CA SER A 16 -19.48 16.59 -37.71
C SER A 16 -19.66 16.30 -36.21
N ALA A 17 -19.23 17.23 -35.36
CA ALA A 17 -19.46 17.12 -33.94
C ALA A 17 -20.93 17.39 -33.63
N THR A 18 -21.69 16.34 -33.35
CA THR A 18 -23.07 16.46 -32.86
C THR A 18 -22.98 16.96 -31.42
N VAL A 19 -23.41 18.19 -31.19
CA VAL A 19 -23.58 18.75 -29.83
C VAL A 19 -24.73 18.02 -29.14
N VAL A 20 -24.42 17.06 -28.33
CA VAL A 20 -25.40 16.44 -27.43
C VAL A 20 -25.68 17.43 -26.30
N SER A 21 -26.88 18.00 -26.32
CA SER A 21 -27.35 18.85 -25.20
C SER A 21 -27.31 18.08 -23.90
N ARG A 22 -26.50 18.53 -22.96
CA ARG A 22 -26.44 17.97 -21.61
C ARG A 22 -27.77 18.28 -20.89
N GLN A 23 -28.65 17.31 -20.85
CA GLN A 23 -29.76 17.35 -19.90
C GLN A 23 -29.18 17.33 -18.49
N ARG A 24 -29.59 18.29 -17.65
CA ARG A 24 -29.24 18.29 -16.23
C ARG A 24 -29.68 16.96 -15.62
N PRO A 25 -28.78 16.28 -14.87
CA PRO A 25 -29.21 15.11 -14.12
C PRO A 25 -30.31 15.51 -13.13
N PRO A 26 -31.30 14.63 -12.87
CA PRO A 26 -32.32 14.88 -11.88
C PRO A 26 -31.63 15.14 -10.54
N LYS A 27 -32.16 16.13 -9.77
CA LYS A 27 -31.70 16.37 -8.41
C LYS A 27 -31.91 15.06 -7.65
N LEU A 28 -30.83 14.39 -7.31
CA LEU A 28 -30.87 13.28 -6.37
C LEU A 28 -31.43 13.85 -5.07
N GLY A 29 -32.64 13.40 -4.72
CA GLY A 29 -33.26 13.69 -3.43
C GLY A 29 -32.23 13.31 -2.36
N GLY A 30 -32.01 14.19 -1.40
CA GLY A 30 -31.06 13.99 -0.32
C GLY A 30 -31.38 12.73 0.47
N ASN A 31 -30.82 11.62 0.09
CA ASN A 31 -30.61 10.49 0.97
C ASN A 31 -29.51 10.91 1.94
N THR A 32 -29.90 11.63 2.98
CA THR A 32 -29.10 11.67 4.20
C THR A 32 -29.13 10.25 4.74
N PHE A 33 -28.07 9.47 4.43
CA PHE A 33 -27.81 8.28 5.21
C PHE A 33 -27.73 8.77 6.67
N PRO A 34 -28.52 8.22 7.58
CA PRO A 34 -28.36 8.56 8.97
C PRO A 34 -26.94 8.10 9.35
N VAL A 35 -26.05 9.07 9.51
CA VAL A 35 -24.81 8.85 10.26
C VAL A 35 -25.32 8.58 11.66
N SER A 36 -25.41 7.30 12.03
CA SER A 36 -25.68 6.92 13.41
C SER A 36 -24.67 7.67 14.26
N PRO A 37 -25.12 8.48 15.25
CA PRO A 37 -24.19 9.14 16.14
C PRO A 37 -23.35 8.05 16.76
N GLY A 38 -22.02 8.18 16.64
CA GLY A 38 -21.04 7.17 16.99
C GLY A 38 -21.44 6.49 18.27
N ARG A 39 -21.48 5.17 18.23
CA ARG A 39 -21.50 4.37 19.43
C ARG A 39 -20.37 4.91 20.29
N LEU A 40 -20.69 5.65 21.35
CA LEU A 40 -19.77 5.98 22.42
C LEU A 40 -19.34 4.63 23.02
N TYR A 41 -18.27 4.07 22.46
CA TYR A 41 -17.54 3.00 23.11
C TYR A 41 -16.88 3.59 24.36
N CYS A 42 -17.64 3.59 25.46
CA CYS A 42 -17.04 3.64 26.79
C CYS A 42 -16.49 2.24 27.05
N GLY A 43 -15.36 1.93 26.41
CA GLY A 43 -14.68 0.66 26.45
C GLY A 43 -13.20 0.88 26.11
N ALA A 44 -12.33 0.03 26.60
CA ALA A 44 -10.90 0.09 26.46
C ALA A 44 -10.45 0.72 25.14
N VAL A 45 -9.46 1.61 25.23
CA VAL A 45 -8.93 2.34 24.05
C VAL A 45 -8.27 1.32 23.13
N THR A 46 -8.99 0.89 22.08
CA THR A 46 -8.60 -0.19 21.19
C THR A 46 -7.70 0.30 20.03
N THR A 47 -6.82 -0.55 19.53
CA THR A 47 -5.94 -0.28 18.38
C THR A 47 -6.77 0.15 17.17
N GLN A 48 -6.36 1.24 16.51
CA GLN A 48 -7.00 1.80 15.31
C GLN A 48 -6.22 1.47 14.04
N VAL A 49 -4.90 1.40 14.15
CA VAL A 49 -4.00 1.12 13.03
C VAL A 49 -3.00 0.04 13.44
N ILE A 50 -2.78 -0.94 12.59
CA ILE A 50 -1.68 -1.91 12.70
C ILE A 50 -0.71 -1.61 11.56
N VAL A 51 0.51 -1.22 11.85
CA VAL A 51 1.56 -1.04 10.85
C VAL A 51 2.44 -2.28 10.83
N VAL A 52 2.40 -3.00 9.72
CA VAL A 52 3.15 -4.25 9.51
C VAL A 52 4.33 -3.95 8.60
N ASN A 53 5.54 -3.89 9.16
CA ASN A 53 6.76 -3.68 8.40
C ASN A 53 7.55 -4.98 8.23
N GLY A 54 8.08 -5.20 7.04
CA GLY A 54 8.93 -6.34 6.71
C GLY A 54 9.40 -6.30 5.26
N GLY A 55 10.44 -7.04 4.92
CA GLY A 55 10.97 -7.11 3.57
C GLY A 55 9.99 -7.72 2.55
N SER A 56 10.36 -7.63 1.27
CA SER A 56 9.66 -8.36 0.21
C SER A 56 9.67 -9.86 0.54
N SER A 57 8.61 -10.55 0.18
CA SER A 57 8.44 -12.01 0.41
C SER A 57 8.54 -12.48 1.87
N ALA A 58 8.57 -11.57 2.85
CA ALA A 58 8.55 -11.89 4.28
C ALA A 58 7.20 -12.44 4.78
N GLY A 59 6.20 -12.64 3.93
CA GLY A 59 4.91 -13.24 4.32
C GLY A 59 3.86 -12.27 4.88
N LYS A 60 4.10 -10.96 4.87
CA LYS A 60 3.19 -9.93 5.39
C LYS A 60 1.75 -10.05 4.87
N SER A 61 1.58 -10.15 3.55
CA SER A 61 0.24 -10.23 2.94
C SER A 61 -0.53 -11.50 3.36
N GLY A 62 0.16 -12.59 3.70
CA GLY A 62 -0.44 -13.80 4.29
C GLY A 62 -0.96 -13.51 5.69
N ILE A 63 -0.14 -12.90 6.54
CA ILE A 63 -0.51 -12.48 7.90
C ILE A 63 -1.70 -11.52 7.86
N ILE A 64 -1.67 -10.51 6.99
CA ILE A 64 -2.75 -9.50 6.87
C ILE A 64 -4.08 -10.15 6.50
N ARG A 65 -4.10 -11.07 5.54
CA ARG A 65 -5.33 -11.84 5.22
C ARG A 65 -5.84 -12.66 6.39
N CYS A 66 -4.93 -13.27 7.16
CA CYS A 66 -5.30 -13.99 8.37
C CYS A 66 -5.85 -13.05 9.45
N LEU A 67 -5.25 -11.86 9.66
CA LEU A 67 -5.75 -10.84 10.58
C LEU A 67 -7.17 -10.41 10.20
N GLN A 68 -7.42 -10.11 8.91
CA GLN A 68 -8.75 -9.75 8.43
C GLN A 68 -9.80 -10.85 8.65
N ALA A 69 -9.36 -12.11 8.70
CA ALA A 69 -10.25 -13.25 8.93
C ALA A 69 -10.58 -13.51 10.41
N ILE A 70 -9.66 -13.15 11.34
CA ILE A 70 -9.81 -13.48 12.76
C ILE A 70 -10.17 -12.30 13.66
N LEU A 71 -9.90 -11.06 13.23
CA LEU A 71 -10.29 -9.86 13.99
C LEU A 71 -11.80 -9.64 13.89
N SER A 72 -12.40 -9.23 15.01
CA SER A 72 -13.86 -9.09 15.14
C SER A 72 -14.44 -7.94 14.31
N ASP A 73 -13.66 -6.86 14.13
CA ASP A 73 -14.06 -5.70 13.34
C ASP A 73 -13.54 -5.81 11.89
N PRO A 74 -14.18 -5.13 10.93
CA PRO A 74 -13.65 -5.04 9.56
C PRO A 74 -12.40 -4.15 9.51
N TRP A 75 -11.29 -4.70 9.05
CA TRP A 75 -10.02 -4.01 8.86
C TRP A 75 -9.73 -3.81 7.39
N LEU A 76 -9.45 -2.57 6.99
CA LEU A 76 -8.97 -2.26 5.64
C LEU A 76 -7.49 -2.64 5.54
N ALA A 77 -7.09 -3.31 4.46
CA ALA A 77 -5.69 -3.60 4.16
C ALA A 77 -5.22 -2.62 3.08
N LEU A 78 -4.30 -1.74 3.44
CA LEU A 78 -3.71 -0.74 2.55
C LEU A 78 -2.18 -0.80 2.72
N GLY A 79 -1.43 -0.41 1.69
CA GLY A 79 0.01 -0.45 1.82
C GLY A 79 0.75 0.10 0.60
N THR A 80 2.07 -0.02 0.63
CA THR A 80 2.96 0.46 -0.42
C THR A 80 2.62 -0.14 -1.78
N ASP A 81 2.33 -1.43 -1.87
CA ASP A 81 1.96 -2.07 -3.14
C ASP A 81 0.66 -1.46 -3.72
N THR A 82 -0.35 -1.23 -2.88
CA THR A 82 -1.61 -0.57 -3.31
C THR A 82 -1.36 0.85 -3.82
N MET A 83 -0.49 1.60 -3.15
CA MET A 83 -0.08 2.93 -3.60
C MET A 83 0.65 2.85 -4.95
N VAL A 84 1.60 1.93 -5.10
CA VAL A 84 2.36 1.74 -6.35
C VAL A 84 1.42 1.35 -7.51
N GLU A 85 0.42 0.50 -7.27
CA GLU A 85 -0.59 0.14 -8.27
C GLU A 85 -1.45 1.35 -8.68
N ALA A 86 -1.71 2.28 -7.77
CA ALA A 86 -2.45 3.50 -8.05
C ALA A 86 -1.64 4.57 -8.81
N LEU A 87 -0.30 4.43 -8.89
CA LEU A 87 0.53 5.39 -9.62
C LEU A 87 0.27 5.35 -11.13
N PRO A 88 0.32 6.51 -11.81
CA PRO A 88 0.34 6.54 -13.26
C PRO A 88 1.58 5.82 -13.82
N ALA A 89 1.45 5.24 -15.00
CA ALA A 89 2.53 4.48 -15.65
C ALA A 89 3.83 5.30 -15.79
N SER A 90 3.70 6.63 -15.96
CA SER A 90 4.84 7.55 -16.07
C SER A 90 5.72 7.65 -14.81
N LEU A 91 5.18 7.30 -13.65
CA LEU A 91 5.92 7.30 -12.38
C LEU A 91 6.40 5.90 -11.98
N ARG A 92 6.08 4.87 -12.76
CA ARG A 92 6.59 3.52 -12.56
C ARG A 92 7.78 3.30 -13.50
N GLY A 93 8.98 3.13 -12.95
CA GLY A 93 10.22 3.01 -13.71
C GLY A 93 10.82 4.35 -14.17
N SER A 94 10.70 5.38 -13.35
CA SER A 94 11.28 6.71 -13.63
C SER A 94 11.96 7.32 -12.41
N ASP A 95 12.96 8.17 -12.64
CA ASP A 95 13.75 8.84 -11.58
C ASP A 95 12.90 9.70 -10.65
N GLY A 96 11.80 10.29 -11.14
CA GLY A 96 10.86 11.07 -10.34
C GLY A 96 9.90 10.21 -9.51
N GLY A 97 9.64 8.99 -9.94
CA GLY A 97 8.69 8.05 -9.36
C GLY A 97 9.33 6.96 -8.51
N ILE A 98 9.02 5.71 -8.85
CA ILE A 98 9.62 4.52 -8.22
C ILE A 98 10.36 3.70 -9.28
N GLU A 99 11.59 3.31 -8.97
CA GLU A 99 12.43 2.53 -9.84
C GLU A 99 12.87 1.25 -9.12
N PHE A 100 12.87 0.15 -9.86
CA PHE A 100 13.34 -1.16 -9.40
C PHE A 100 14.61 -1.53 -10.18
N ALA A 101 15.75 -1.47 -9.51
CA ALA A 101 17.02 -1.82 -10.12
C ALA A 101 17.17 -3.34 -10.28
N ALA A 102 17.99 -3.75 -11.23
CA ALA A 102 18.23 -5.17 -11.52
C ALA A 102 18.87 -5.96 -10.36
N ASP A 103 19.51 -5.27 -9.41
CA ASP A 103 20.06 -5.84 -8.18
C ASP A 103 19.08 -5.90 -7.02
N GLY A 104 17.79 -5.59 -7.26
CA GLY A 104 16.73 -5.59 -6.27
C GLY A 104 16.65 -4.33 -5.40
N GLN A 105 17.50 -3.32 -5.66
CA GLN A 105 17.36 -2.03 -4.99
C GLN A 105 16.14 -1.27 -5.50
N VAL A 106 15.50 -0.50 -4.59
CA VAL A 106 14.35 0.32 -4.92
C VAL A 106 14.72 1.78 -4.73
N GLY A 107 14.72 2.53 -5.83
CA GLY A 107 14.85 3.97 -5.85
C GLY A 107 13.48 4.66 -5.76
N VAL A 108 13.39 5.76 -5.03
CA VAL A 108 12.17 6.56 -4.93
C VAL A 108 12.48 8.03 -5.13
N GLY A 109 11.84 8.63 -6.13
CA GLY A 109 12.02 10.01 -6.53
C GLY A 109 11.11 11.00 -5.77
N PRO A 110 11.26 12.31 -6.05
CA PRO A 110 10.54 13.35 -5.33
C PRO A 110 9.02 13.32 -5.54
N GLU A 111 8.52 12.98 -6.74
CA GLU A 111 7.09 12.86 -7.01
C GLU A 111 6.47 11.70 -6.25
N PHE A 112 7.19 10.56 -6.19
CA PHE A 112 6.76 9.44 -5.35
C PHE A 112 6.65 9.85 -3.90
N ARG A 113 7.66 10.58 -3.37
CA ARG A 113 7.67 11.04 -1.97
C ARG A 113 6.53 12.01 -1.66
N ALA A 114 6.17 12.88 -2.58
CA ALA A 114 5.02 13.76 -2.43
C ALA A 114 3.69 12.99 -2.36
N LEU A 115 3.52 11.98 -3.25
CA LEU A 115 2.34 11.12 -3.25
C LEU A 115 2.30 10.19 -2.04
N GLU A 116 3.44 9.66 -1.60
CA GLU A 116 3.55 8.86 -0.38
C GLU A 116 3.11 9.66 0.86
N ALA A 117 3.52 10.92 0.97
CA ALA A 117 3.10 11.78 2.06
C ALA A 117 1.56 11.98 2.06
N ALA A 118 0.97 12.25 0.90
CA ALA A 118 -0.49 12.37 0.77
C ALA A 118 -1.22 11.04 1.06
N TRP A 119 -0.65 9.91 0.66
CA TRP A 119 -1.17 8.57 0.95
C TRP A 119 -1.22 8.29 2.45
N ILE A 120 -0.12 8.56 3.15
CA ILE A 120 0.00 8.39 4.61
C ILE A 120 -1.04 9.23 5.35
N GLU A 121 -1.18 10.52 4.99
CA GLU A 121 -2.19 11.41 5.56
C GLU A 121 -3.62 10.95 5.26
N GLY A 122 -3.86 10.43 4.06
CA GLY A 122 -5.15 9.83 3.68
C GLY A 122 -5.53 8.64 4.56
N ILE A 123 -4.59 7.73 4.84
CA ILE A 123 -4.80 6.59 5.73
C ILE A 123 -5.05 7.07 7.17
N ALA A 124 -4.28 8.04 7.65
CA ALA A 124 -4.48 8.64 8.96
C ALA A 124 -5.88 9.29 9.09
N ALA A 125 -6.35 9.97 8.05
CA ALA A 125 -7.68 10.55 8.01
C ALA A 125 -8.79 9.49 8.06
N MET A 126 -8.64 8.38 7.34
CA MET A 126 -9.57 7.23 7.43
C MET A 126 -9.63 6.66 8.85
N ALA A 127 -8.48 6.49 9.49
CA ALA A 127 -8.42 5.98 10.87
C ALA A 127 -9.09 6.95 11.86
N ARG A 128 -8.86 8.26 11.71
CA ARG A 128 -9.53 9.30 12.52
C ARG A 128 -11.04 9.35 12.29
N ALA A 129 -11.49 9.00 11.09
CA ALA A 129 -12.91 8.87 10.76
C ALA A 129 -13.55 7.57 11.29
N GLY A 130 -12.78 6.71 11.96
CA GLY A 130 -13.27 5.49 12.60
C GLY A 130 -13.01 4.19 11.83
N ALA A 131 -12.33 4.23 10.68
CA ALA A 131 -11.90 3.03 10.01
C ALA A 131 -10.77 2.34 10.79
N ARG A 132 -10.77 1.00 10.81
CA ARG A 132 -9.62 0.23 11.27
C ARG A 132 -8.75 -0.14 10.08
N VAL A 133 -7.45 0.08 10.17
CA VAL A 133 -6.54 -0.09 9.04
C VAL A 133 -5.33 -0.94 9.41
N VAL A 134 -5.04 -1.96 8.61
CA VAL A 134 -3.74 -2.64 8.59
C VAL A 134 -2.94 -2.07 7.43
N VAL A 135 -1.76 -1.56 7.73
CA VAL A 135 -0.84 -0.96 6.74
C VAL A 135 0.27 -1.96 6.44
N ASP A 136 0.39 -2.40 5.17
CA ASP A 136 1.47 -3.26 4.68
C ASP A 136 2.62 -2.39 4.18
N GLU A 137 3.72 -2.35 4.93
CA GLU A 137 4.84 -1.46 4.68
C GLU A 137 6.18 -2.17 4.49
N VAL A 138 7.07 -1.46 3.79
CA VAL A 138 8.47 -1.80 3.63
C VAL A 138 9.31 -0.57 3.93
N PHE A 139 9.84 -0.46 5.14
CA PHE A 139 10.59 0.73 5.57
C PHE A 139 12.00 0.78 4.96
N LEU A 140 12.07 1.06 3.65
CA LEU A 140 13.35 1.18 2.93
C LEU A 140 14.26 2.25 3.54
N GLY A 141 13.71 3.31 4.10
CA GLY A 141 14.44 4.36 4.83
C GLY A 141 14.61 4.07 6.33
N GLY A 142 14.26 2.86 6.80
CA GLY A 142 14.35 2.50 8.21
C GLY A 142 13.64 3.49 9.13
N PRO A 143 14.36 4.10 10.11
CA PRO A 143 13.77 5.03 11.07
C PRO A 143 13.11 6.27 10.42
N SER A 144 13.61 6.71 9.27
CA SER A 144 13.01 7.86 8.58
C SER A 144 11.64 7.54 7.99
N SER A 145 11.45 6.31 7.48
CA SER A 145 10.14 5.82 7.06
C SER A 145 9.18 5.71 8.24
N GLN A 146 9.62 5.10 9.34
CA GLN A 146 8.80 4.99 10.55
C GLN A 146 8.37 6.36 11.09
N ARG A 147 9.28 7.34 11.14
CA ARG A 147 8.97 8.70 11.62
C ARG A 147 7.87 9.38 10.80
N ARG A 148 7.84 9.22 9.46
CA ARG A 148 6.75 9.78 8.64
C ARG A 148 5.39 9.25 9.06
N TRP A 149 5.30 7.94 9.28
CA TRP A 149 4.09 7.31 9.78
C TRP A 149 3.75 7.74 11.21
N GLN A 150 4.73 7.80 12.11
CA GLN A 150 4.51 8.25 13.50
C GLN A 150 3.95 9.67 13.56
N GLN A 151 4.46 10.58 12.72
CA GLN A 151 3.97 11.96 12.65
C GLN A 151 2.52 12.04 12.15
N ALA A 152 2.19 11.33 11.08
CA ALA A 152 0.85 11.33 10.53
C ALA A 152 -0.18 10.63 11.42
N LEU A 153 0.22 9.57 12.12
CA LEU A 153 -0.63 8.79 13.01
C LEU A 153 -0.66 9.31 14.45
N ASP A 154 -0.09 10.50 14.70
CA ASP A 154 -0.10 11.10 16.03
C ASP A 154 -1.53 11.22 16.58
N GLY A 155 -1.69 10.88 17.87
CA GLY A 155 -2.99 10.83 18.54
C GLY A 155 -3.85 9.59 18.23
N LEU A 156 -3.42 8.70 17.33
CA LEU A 156 -4.06 7.40 17.06
C LEU A 156 -3.37 6.28 17.85
N ARG A 157 -4.12 5.23 18.16
CA ARG A 157 -3.54 4.02 18.76
C ARG A 157 -3.01 3.10 17.67
N VAL A 158 -1.71 3.00 17.59
CA VAL A 158 -0.98 2.25 16.57
C VAL A 158 -0.27 1.07 17.21
N LEU A 159 -0.40 -0.11 16.62
CA LEU A 159 0.40 -1.28 16.92
C LEU A 159 1.48 -1.43 15.84
N TRP A 160 2.73 -1.29 16.22
CA TRP A 160 3.89 -1.43 15.33
C TRP A 160 4.38 -2.87 15.32
N VAL A 161 4.30 -3.53 14.16
CA VAL A 161 4.65 -4.94 14.01
C VAL A 161 5.81 -5.11 13.04
N GLY A 162 6.88 -5.76 13.48
CA GLY A 162 7.98 -6.23 12.65
C GLY A 162 7.74 -7.66 12.20
N VAL A 163 7.78 -7.92 10.89
CA VAL A 163 7.71 -9.27 10.32
C VAL A 163 9.09 -9.67 9.82
N ARG A 164 9.76 -10.50 10.61
CA ARG A 164 11.07 -11.09 10.30
C ARG A 164 10.90 -12.31 9.39
N CYS A 165 11.89 -12.51 8.54
CA CYS A 165 12.06 -13.74 7.76
C CYS A 165 13.55 -13.90 7.43
N ASP A 166 14.06 -15.12 7.52
CA ASP A 166 15.41 -15.43 7.06
C ASP A 166 15.59 -15.05 5.58
N ALA A 167 16.73 -14.46 5.26
CA ALA A 167 16.99 -13.93 3.92
C ALA A 167 16.95 -15.01 2.82
N ALA A 168 17.43 -16.22 3.12
CA ALA A 168 17.39 -17.34 2.16
C ALA A 168 15.95 -17.81 1.95
N VAL A 169 15.17 -17.95 3.03
CA VAL A 169 13.74 -18.32 2.95
C VAL A 169 12.94 -17.28 2.18
N ALA A 170 13.19 -15.98 2.41
CA ALA A 170 12.54 -14.91 1.67
C ALA A 170 12.91 -14.92 0.18
N ALA A 171 14.18 -15.19 -0.16
CA ALA A 171 14.64 -15.32 -1.54
C ALA A 171 14.03 -16.53 -2.25
N ASP A 172 13.91 -17.68 -1.60
CA ASP A 172 13.23 -18.86 -2.16
C ASP A 172 11.74 -18.58 -2.45
N ARG A 173 11.08 -17.86 -1.56
CA ARG A 173 9.69 -17.43 -1.76
C ARG A 173 9.55 -16.42 -2.91
N GLU A 174 10.52 -15.52 -3.08
CA GLU A 174 10.57 -14.57 -4.19
C GLU A 174 10.67 -15.30 -5.53
N LEU A 175 11.60 -16.27 -5.63
CA LEU A 175 11.77 -17.11 -6.82
C LEU A 175 10.49 -17.90 -7.15
N ALA A 176 9.85 -18.46 -6.14
CA ALA A 176 8.60 -19.23 -6.33
C ALA A 176 7.44 -18.36 -6.83
N ARG A 177 7.40 -17.07 -6.49
CA ARG A 177 6.37 -16.13 -6.95
C ARG A 177 6.60 -15.65 -8.38
N GLY A 178 7.85 -15.35 -8.75
CA GLY A 178 8.24 -14.94 -10.09
C GLY A 178 7.74 -13.56 -10.54
N ASP A 179 7.15 -12.76 -9.65
CA ASP A 179 6.54 -11.45 -9.93
C ASP A 179 7.35 -10.27 -9.37
N ARG A 180 8.52 -10.53 -8.79
CA ARG A 180 9.39 -9.54 -8.15
C ARG A 180 10.80 -9.53 -8.77
N ALA A 181 11.51 -8.42 -8.60
CA ALA A 181 12.92 -8.34 -8.97
C ALA A 181 13.73 -9.29 -8.09
N VAL A 182 14.54 -10.14 -8.73
CA VAL A 182 15.37 -11.14 -8.03
C VAL A 182 16.40 -10.45 -7.14
N GLY A 183 16.50 -10.91 -5.88
CA GLY A 183 17.44 -10.37 -4.89
C GLY A 183 16.85 -9.28 -3.99
N MET A 184 15.67 -8.76 -4.29
CA MET A 184 14.99 -7.76 -3.47
C MET A 184 14.70 -8.29 -2.06
N ALA A 185 14.18 -9.50 -1.94
CA ALA A 185 13.83 -10.10 -0.66
C ALA A 185 15.04 -10.25 0.26
N ALA A 186 16.16 -10.76 -0.26
CA ALA A 186 17.40 -10.91 0.51
C ALA A 186 17.98 -9.55 0.93
N ALA A 187 17.98 -8.55 0.04
CA ALA A 187 18.49 -7.21 0.34
C ALA A 187 17.66 -6.52 1.42
N GLN A 188 16.34 -6.72 1.44
CA GLN A 188 15.41 -6.07 2.37
C GLN A 188 15.29 -6.78 3.72
N ALA A 189 15.57 -8.09 3.82
CA ALA A 189 15.31 -8.91 4.99
C ALA A 189 15.75 -8.28 6.33
N GLU A 190 16.97 -7.71 6.36
CA GLU A 190 17.50 -7.03 7.53
C GLU A 190 17.44 -5.51 7.45
N MET A 191 17.55 -4.96 6.23
CA MET A 191 17.67 -3.53 6.01
C MET A 191 16.46 -2.76 6.55
N VAL A 192 15.26 -3.25 6.29
CA VAL A 192 13.98 -2.58 6.65
C VAL A 192 13.73 -2.53 8.16
N HIS A 193 14.50 -3.28 8.94
CA HIS A 193 14.36 -3.34 10.40
C HIS A 193 15.41 -2.51 11.14
N ARG A 194 16.46 -2.04 10.46
CA ARG A 194 17.56 -1.32 11.11
C ARG A 194 17.08 -0.01 11.73
N GLY A 195 17.20 0.09 13.07
CA GLY A 195 16.82 1.26 13.84
C GLY A 195 15.31 1.56 13.89
N VAL A 196 14.48 0.60 13.49
CA VAL A 196 13.01 0.65 13.61
C VAL A 196 12.62 0.04 14.95
N THR A 197 11.61 0.62 15.62
CA THR A 197 11.09 0.14 16.90
C THR A 197 9.72 -0.49 16.72
N TYR A 198 9.51 -1.65 17.33
CA TYR A 198 8.24 -2.39 17.26
C TYR A 198 7.67 -2.65 18.64
N ASP A 199 6.34 -2.75 18.72
CA ASP A 199 5.62 -3.24 19.91
C ASP A 199 5.61 -4.77 19.91
N LEU A 200 5.68 -5.39 18.74
CA LEU A 200 5.72 -6.83 18.54
C LEU A 200 6.55 -7.19 17.32
N GLU A 201 7.36 -8.23 17.45
CA GLU A 201 8.00 -8.87 16.29
C GLU A 201 7.47 -10.30 16.13
N VAL A 202 7.22 -10.72 14.90
CA VAL A 202 6.88 -12.09 14.52
C VAL A 202 7.86 -12.58 13.46
N ASP A 203 8.16 -13.89 13.47
CA ASP A 203 9.09 -14.51 12.53
C ASP A 203 8.36 -15.54 11.67
N THR A 204 8.40 -15.36 10.37
CA THR A 204 7.75 -16.24 9.38
C THR A 204 8.69 -17.27 8.78
N THR A 205 9.94 -17.33 9.23
CA THR A 205 10.93 -18.30 8.70
C THR A 205 10.38 -19.72 8.80
N HIS A 206 9.85 -20.06 9.98
CA HIS A 206 9.28 -21.38 10.29
C HIS A 206 7.87 -21.32 10.88
N THR A 207 7.29 -20.13 11.06
CA THR A 207 5.98 -19.94 11.66
C THR A 207 4.95 -19.63 10.59
N GLU A 208 3.81 -20.29 10.65
CA GLU A 208 2.70 -20.10 9.72
C GLU A 208 2.04 -18.71 9.88
N ALA A 209 1.54 -18.17 8.77
CA ALA A 209 0.93 -16.84 8.75
C ALA A 209 -0.24 -16.70 9.74
N MET A 210 -1.03 -17.75 9.94
CA MET A 210 -2.15 -17.76 10.89
C MET A 210 -1.67 -17.69 12.34
N GLU A 211 -0.58 -18.33 12.68
CA GLU A 211 -0.01 -18.28 14.03
C GLU A 211 0.57 -16.90 14.34
N CYS A 212 1.31 -16.31 13.39
CA CYS A 212 1.75 -14.92 13.47
C CYS A 212 0.56 -13.96 13.64
N ALA A 213 -0.52 -14.14 12.87
CA ALA A 213 -1.71 -13.32 12.97
C ALA A 213 -2.40 -13.42 14.33
N ARG A 214 -2.46 -14.61 14.93
CA ARG A 214 -3.00 -14.78 16.30
C ARG A 214 -2.17 -14.04 17.35
N ALA A 215 -0.84 -14.08 17.23
CA ALA A 215 0.06 -13.35 18.13
C ALA A 215 -0.16 -11.83 18.02
N ILE A 216 -0.38 -11.32 16.80
CA ILE A 216 -0.69 -9.90 16.56
C ILE A 216 -2.09 -9.57 17.11
N ALA A 217 -3.11 -10.37 16.79
CA ALA A 217 -4.48 -10.15 17.23
C ALA A 217 -4.61 -10.06 18.77
N ALA A 218 -3.84 -10.85 19.50
CA ALA A 218 -3.80 -10.81 20.97
C ALA A 218 -3.26 -9.48 21.56
N ARG A 219 -2.73 -8.58 20.71
CA ARG A 219 -2.24 -7.25 21.12
C ARG A 219 -3.17 -6.11 20.68
N VAL A 220 -4.19 -6.43 19.89
CA VAL A 220 -5.12 -5.43 19.30
C VAL A 220 -6.20 -5.01 20.29
N GLU A 221 -6.55 -5.86 21.25
CA GLU A 221 -7.63 -5.70 22.24
C GLU A 221 -7.17 -4.99 23.53
#